data_79f9397917461de3c7e3b493b6290608
#
_entry.id   79f9397917461de3c7e3b493b6290608
#
_cell.length_a   1.000
_cell.length_b   1.000
_cell.length_c   1.000
_cell.angle_alpha   90.00
_cell.angle_beta   90.00
_cell.angle_gamma   90.00
#
_symmetry.space_group_name_H-M   'P 1'
#
loop_
_entity.id
_entity.type
_entity.pdbx_description
1 polymer ?
#
loop_
_entity_poly.entity_id
_entity_poly.type
_entity_poly.pdbx_seq_one_letter_code
_entity_poly.pdbx_strand_id
1 'polypeptide(L)'
;MARQIVMLGAIALSAYGLVLGFGTHLIWDVIGFELVLYRADSLSFPFAVIFHIAAALNVIYSWHDKHWSQHCAALSYAGAAIAALHAGDLITLFIWWEATAVTSVFLILAAGTATARRAAMRYLIFQVLSGVLLLAGAAMYAAKTGSITFASMTLGDAASWLIFIAFGIKAAFPLLNGWLQDAYPEATVTGTVALSAFTTKLAIYALARGFAGT
;
A
#
# COMPACT_ATOMS: atom_id res chain seq x y z
N MET A 1 26.54 0.67 -9.00
CA MET A 1 26.09 -0.15 -10.14
C MET A 1 25.55 -1.51 -9.69
N ALA A 2 26.26 -2.34 -8.94
CA ALA A 2 25.77 -3.65 -8.47
C ALA A 2 24.44 -3.56 -7.67
N ARG A 3 24.29 -2.59 -6.76
CA ARG A 3 23.10 -2.38 -5.95
C ARG A 3 21.83 -2.17 -6.80
N GLN A 4 21.90 -1.31 -7.79
CA GLN A 4 20.75 -0.99 -8.66
C GLN A 4 20.37 -2.17 -9.54
N ILE A 5 21.35 -2.95 -9.98
CA ILE A 5 21.10 -4.18 -10.73
C ILE A 5 20.34 -5.18 -9.86
N VAL A 6 20.73 -5.35 -8.59
CA VAL A 6 20.01 -6.23 -7.64
C VAL A 6 18.58 -5.73 -7.40
N MET A 7 18.38 -4.42 -7.23
CA MET A 7 17.04 -3.84 -7.01
C MET A 7 16.14 -4.00 -8.24
N LEU A 8 16.65 -3.73 -9.43
CA LEU A 8 15.90 -3.97 -10.68
C LEU A 8 15.64 -5.46 -10.91
N GLY A 9 16.58 -6.33 -10.55
CA GLY A 9 16.39 -7.78 -10.58
C GLY A 9 15.26 -8.24 -9.64
N ALA A 10 15.17 -7.68 -8.42
CA ALA A 10 14.09 -7.99 -7.51
C ALA A 10 12.71 -7.55 -8.04
N ILE A 11 12.65 -6.37 -8.69
CA ILE A 11 11.43 -5.89 -9.33
C ILE A 11 11.04 -6.78 -10.53
N ALA A 12 12.01 -7.15 -11.36
CA ALA A 12 11.79 -8.03 -12.50
C ALA A 12 11.31 -9.43 -12.06
N LEU A 13 11.87 -9.95 -10.96
CA LEU A 13 11.41 -11.21 -10.36
C LEU A 13 9.97 -11.09 -9.83
N SER A 14 9.65 -10.00 -9.16
CA SER A 14 8.27 -9.73 -8.71
C SER A 14 7.31 -9.62 -9.88
N ALA A 15 7.73 -9.00 -10.99
CA ALA A 15 6.92 -8.87 -12.20
C ALA A 15 6.61 -10.22 -12.88
N TYR A 16 7.33 -11.30 -12.55
CA TYR A 16 6.95 -12.65 -12.98
C TYR A 16 5.54 -13.02 -12.55
N GLY A 17 5.06 -12.50 -11.41
CA GLY A 17 3.67 -12.66 -10.97
C GLY A 17 2.63 -12.20 -11.99
N LEU A 18 2.96 -11.22 -12.85
CA LEU A 18 2.06 -10.71 -13.89
C LEU A 18 1.76 -11.74 -15.00
N VAL A 19 2.60 -12.75 -15.16
CA VAL A 19 2.44 -13.82 -16.18
C VAL A 19 1.78 -15.08 -15.62
N LEU A 20 1.49 -15.14 -14.30
CA LEU A 20 0.84 -16.31 -13.70
C LEU A 20 -0.64 -16.48 -14.11
N GLY A 21 -1.22 -15.51 -14.83
CA GLY A 21 -2.62 -15.53 -15.21
C GLY A 21 -3.56 -15.07 -14.09
N PHE A 22 -4.83 -14.95 -14.43
CA PHE A 22 -5.85 -14.53 -13.46
C PHE A 22 -6.29 -15.72 -12.59
N GLY A 23 -6.53 -15.45 -11.32
CA GLY A 23 -6.97 -16.44 -10.34
C GLY A 23 -6.39 -16.21 -8.96
N THR A 24 -6.68 -17.13 -8.07
CA THR A 24 -6.12 -17.20 -6.73
C THR A 24 -4.98 -18.21 -6.73
N HIS A 25 -3.78 -17.78 -6.39
CA HIS A 25 -2.57 -18.60 -6.52
C HIS A 25 -1.94 -18.99 -5.19
N LEU A 26 -2.21 -18.26 -4.12
CA LEU A 26 -1.61 -18.52 -2.81
C LEU A 26 -2.65 -18.31 -1.72
N ILE A 27 -3.02 -19.41 -1.05
CA ILE A 27 -3.97 -19.44 0.05
C ILE A 27 -3.27 -20.03 1.27
N TRP A 28 -3.55 -19.47 2.43
CA TRP A 28 -3.04 -19.96 3.70
C TRP A 28 -4.16 -19.99 4.74
N ASP A 29 -4.39 -21.15 5.35
CA ASP A 29 -5.34 -21.32 6.44
C ASP A 29 -4.76 -20.85 7.78
N VAL A 30 -5.41 -19.86 8.40
CA VAL A 30 -5.04 -19.35 9.70
C VAL A 30 -6.29 -19.25 10.59
N ILE A 31 -6.32 -20.04 11.66
CA ILE A 31 -7.38 -20.00 12.69
C ILE A 31 -8.80 -20.10 12.08
N GLY A 32 -8.96 -20.94 11.05
CA GLY A 32 -10.26 -21.17 10.40
C GLY A 32 -10.68 -20.11 9.37
N PHE A 33 -9.78 -19.19 9.02
CA PHE A 33 -9.95 -18.26 7.91
C PHE A 33 -8.97 -18.57 6.79
N GLU A 34 -9.45 -18.61 5.56
CA GLU A 34 -8.61 -18.68 4.37
C GLU A 34 -8.05 -17.29 4.03
N LEU A 35 -6.77 -17.08 4.29
CA LEU A 35 -6.05 -15.89 3.84
C LEU A 35 -5.63 -16.06 2.38
N VAL A 36 -6.13 -15.20 1.52
CA VAL A 36 -5.79 -15.17 0.10
C VAL A 36 -4.64 -14.19 -0.12
N LEU A 37 -3.42 -14.70 -0.06
CA LEU A 37 -2.20 -13.87 -0.11
C LEU A 37 -1.91 -13.35 -1.52
N TYR A 38 -2.33 -14.06 -2.56
CA TYR A 38 -2.14 -13.64 -3.95
C TYR A 38 -3.36 -13.96 -4.80
N ARG A 39 -4.02 -12.90 -5.28
CA ARG A 39 -5.11 -12.94 -6.25
C ARG A 39 -4.83 -11.96 -7.38
N ALA A 40 -4.83 -12.44 -8.62
CA ALA A 40 -4.73 -11.62 -9.83
C ALA A 40 -6.05 -11.63 -10.59
N ASP A 41 -6.50 -10.45 -11.01
CA ASP A 41 -7.71 -10.27 -11.81
C ASP A 41 -7.62 -9.04 -12.73
N SER A 42 -8.66 -8.79 -13.51
CA SER A 42 -8.73 -7.69 -14.49
C SER A 42 -8.58 -6.30 -13.86
N LEU A 43 -8.94 -6.11 -12.59
CA LEU A 43 -8.77 -4.85 -11.89
C LEU A 43 -7.35 -4.71 -11.31
N SER A 44 -6.80 -5.76 -10.68
CA SER A 44 -5.47 -5.68 -10.07
C SER A 44 -4.35 -5.61 -11.12
N PHE A 45 -4.52 -6.23 -12.27
CA PHE A 45 -3.49 -6.34 -13.30
C PHE A 45 -2.95 -4.97 -13.80
N PRO A 46 -3.77 -4.01 -14.26
CA PRO A 46 -3.25 -2.73 -14.72
C PRO A 46 -2.55 -1.94 -13.60
N PHE A 47 -3.06 -1.98 -12.38
CA PHE A 47 -2.38 -1.35 -11.24
C PHE A 47 -1.05 -2.02 -10.92
N ALA A 48 -0.98 -3.35 -10.99
CA ALA A 48 0.25 -4.08 -10.75
C ALA A 48 1.32 -3.74 -11.82
N VAL A 49 0.95 -3.67 -13.10
CA VAL A 49 1.85 -3.23 -14.18
C VAL A 49 2.40 -1.84 -13.89
N ILE A 50 1.51 -0.87 -13.58
CA ILE A 50 1.90 0.51 -13.28
C ILE A 50 2.83 0.57 -12.07
N PHE A 51 2.55 -0.22 -11.01
CA PHE A 51 3.38 -0.23 -9.80
C PHE A 51 4.78 -0.80 -10.05
N HIS A 52 4.92 -1.85 -10.88
CA HIS A 52 6.23 -2.37 -11.26
C HIS A 52 7.03 -1.35 -12.10
N ILE A 53 6.37 -0.68 -13.05
CA ILE A 53 6.99 0.39 -13.83
C ILE A 53 7.43 1.54 -12.91
N ALA A 54 6.55 1.99 -12.00
CA ALA A 54 6.86 3.06 -11.05
C ALA A 54 8.02 2.68 -10.12
N ALA A 55 8.08 1.43 -9.65
CA ALA A 55 9.19 0.92 -8.84
C ALA A 55 10.51 0.94 -9.62
N ALA A 56 10.51 0.48 -10.86
CA ALA A 56 11.70 0.47 -11.72
C ALA A 56 12.17 1.90 -12.02
N LEU A 57 11.25 2.81 -12.37
CA LEU A 57 11.56 4.21 -12.61
C LEU A 57 12.11 4.89 -11.35
N ASN A 58 11.58 4.57 -10.17
CA ASN A 58 12.11 5.11 -8.91
C ASN A 58 13.55 4.65 -8.65
N VAL A 59 13.89 3.38 -8.93
CA VAL A 59 15.28 2.89 -8.83
C VAL A 59 16.19 3.63 -9.79
N ILE A 60 15.76 3.86 -11.03
CA ILE A 60 16.52 4.60 -12.05
C ILE A 60 16.69 6.06 -11.61
N TYR A 61 15.62 6.71 -11.17
CA TYR A 61 15.65 8.10 -10.70
C TYR A 61 16.56 8.31 -9.50
N SER A 62 16.55 7.37 -8.55
CA SER A 62 17.39 7.41 -7.34
C SER A 62 18.80 6.85 -7.54
N TRP A 63 19.24 6.62 -8.79
CA TRP A 63 20.53 6.01 -9.12
C TRP A 63 21.73 6.72 -8.48
N HIS A 64 21.66 8.05 -8.44
CA HIS A 64 22.71 8.93 -7.89
C HIS A 64 22.74 8.93 -6.35
N ASP A 65 21.65 8.52 -5.69
CA ASP A 65 21.58 8.49 -4.23
C ASP A 65 22.47 7.37 -3.66
N LYS A 66 23.27 7.71 -2.64
CA LYS A 66 24.20 6.79 -2.01
C LYS A 66 23.65 6.18 -0.72
N HIS A 67 22.52 6.68 -0.21
CA HIS A 67 21.93 6.24 1.05
C HIS A 67 21.22 4.90 0.89
N TRP A 68 21.86 3.85 1.36
CA TRP A 68 21.36 2.48 1.32
C TRP A 68 20.00 2.33 2.03
N SER A 69 19.82 2.96 3.20
CA SER A 69 18.56 2.88 3.97
C SER A 69 17.36 3.38 3.18
N GLN A 70 17.53 4.46 2.40
CA GLN A 70 16.48 5.02 1.55
C GLN A 70 16.10 4.06 0.41
N HIS A 71 17.06 3.38 -0.20
CA HIS A 71 16.79 2.39 -1.23
C HIS A 71 16.05 1.17 -0.67
N CYS A 72 16.45 0.68 0.51
CA CYS A 72 15.74 -0.41 1.17
C CYS A 72 14.31 -0.01 1.51
N ALA A 73 14.10 1.18 2.07
CA ALA A 73 12.77 1.69 2.39
C ALA A 73 11.90 1.80 1.12
N ALA A 74 12.44 2.37 0.03
CA ALA A 74 11.71 2.53 -1.23
C ALA A 74 11.31 1.18 -1.85
N LEU A 75 12.24 0.21 -1.86
CA LEU A 75 11.97 -1.12 -2.41
C LEU A 75 10.97 -1.91 -1.56
N SER A 76 11.13 -1.89 -0.23
CA SER A 76 10.18 -2.52 0.70
C SER A 76 8.79 -1.90 0.60
N TYR A 77 8.72 -0.58 0.44
CA TYR A 77 7.47 0.15 0.26
C TYR A 77 6.77 -0.22 -1.06
N ALA A 78 7.52 -0.27 -2.17
CA ALA A 78 6.99 -0.71 -3.45
C ALA A 78 6.50 -2.17 -3.39
N GLY A 79 7.29 -3.07 -2.77
CA GLY A 79 6.92 -4.46 -2.58
C GLY A 79 5.64 -4.63 -1.75
N ALA A 80 5.52 -3.89 -0.62
CA ALA A 80 4.32 -3.90 0.21
C ALA A 80 3.09 -3.40 -0.56
N ALA A 81 3.23 -2.34 -1.38
CA ALA A 81 2.16 -1.82 -2.19
C ALA A 81 1.72 -2.81 -3.28
N ILE A 82 2.67 -3.47 -3.96
CA ILE A 82 2.39 -4.51 -4.95
C ILE A 82 1.69 -5.71 -4.28
N ALA A 83 2.15 -6.15 -3.11
CA ALA A 83 1.52 -7.24 -2.37
C ALA A 83 0.08 -6.89 -1.94
N ALA A 84 -0.17 -5.65 -1.52
CA ALA A 84 -1.51 -5.16 -1.18
C ALA A 84 -2.48 -5.19 -2.37
N LEU A 85 -2.01 -4.93 -3.60
CA LEU A 85 -2.84 -5.06 -4.82
C LEU A 85 -3.33 -6.49 -5.05
N HIS A 86 -2.54 -7.47 -4.64
CA HIS A 86 -2.84 -8.88 -4.82
C HIS A 86 -3.56 -9.51 -3.63
N ALA A 87 -3.80 -8.76 -2.55
CA ALA A 87 -4.57 -9.25 -1.41
C ALA A 87 -5.99 -9.62 -1.82
N GLY A 88 -6.40 -10.87 -1.53
CA GLY A 88 -7.74 -11.35 -1.83
C GLY A 88 -8.73 -11.24 -0.66
N ASP A 89 -8.24 -10.93 0.53
CA ASP A 89 -9.02 -10.74 1.75
C ASP A 89 -8.61 -9.47 2.51
N LEU A 90 -9.47 -9.03 3.42
CA LEU A 90 -9.30 -7.78 4.17
C LEU A 90 -8.15 -7.84 5.20
N ILE A 91 -7.82 -9.03 5.72
CA ILE A 91 -6.73 -9.20 6.69
C ILE A 91 -5.38 -9.16 5.97
N THR A 92 -5.25 -9.87 4.87
CA THR A 92 -4.06 -9.80 4.01
C THR A 92 -3.85 -8.37 3.50
N LEU A 93 -4.92 -7.67 3.10
CA LEU A 93 -4.87 -6.27 2.73
C LEU A 93 -4.36 -5.41 3.90
N PHE A 94 -4.89 -5.59 5.11
CA PHE A 94 -4.48 -4.85 6.30
C PHE A 94 -2.99 -5.03 6.61
N ILE A 95 -2.46 -6.24 6.54
CA ILE A 95 -1.04 -6.51 6.78
C ILE A 95 -0.15 -5.69 5.84
N TRP A 96 -0.44 -5.73 4.55
CA TRP A 96 0.33 -4.97 3.56
C TRP A 96 0.04 -3.46 3.59
N TRP A 97 -1.18 -3.08 4.01
CA TRP A 97 -1.57 -1.69 4.26
C TRP A 97 -0.70 -1.04 5.35
N GLU A 98 -0.47 -1.75 6.44
CA GLU A 98 0.41 -1.31 7.52
C GLU A 98 1.89 -1.40 7.11
N ALA A 99 2.29 -2.42 6.38
CA ALA A 99 3.64 -2.51 5.85
C ALA A 99 3.99 -1.31 4.95
N THR A 100 3.04 -0.82 4.13
CA THR A 100 3.25 0.43 3.37
C THR A 100 3.43 1.65 4.27
N ALA A 101 2.71 1.75 5.39
CA ALA A 101 2.84 2.85 6.34
C ALA A 101 4.22 2.85 7.01
N VAL A 102 4.63 1.70 7.53
CA VAL A 102 5.92 1.55 8.23
C VAL A 102 7.10 1.79 7.28
N THR A 103 7.07 1.21 6.09
CA THR A 103 8.19 1.35 5.14
C THR A 103 8.31 2.76 4.56
N SER A 104 7.18 3.41 4.30
CA SER A 104 7.16 4.77 3.73
C SER A 104 7.61 5.85 4.71
N VAL A 105 7.41 5.69 6.02
CA VAL A 105 7.84 6.69 7.00
C VAL A 105 9.36 6.87 6.99
N PHE A 106 10.12 5.82 6.68
CA PHE A 106 11.58 5.90 6.57
C PHE A 106 12.03 6.79 5.40
N LEU A 107 11.22 6.95 4.35
CA LEU A 107 11.52 7.85 3.23
C LEU A 107 11.45 9.33 3.67
N ILE A 108 10.56 9.64 4.61
CA ILE A 108 10.47 10.99 5.19
C ILE A 108 11.64 11.20 6.17
N LEU A 109 11.90 10.22 7.03
CA LEU A 109 12.99 10.26 8.02
C LEU A 109 14.37 10.36 7.37
N ALA A 110 14.54 9.88 6.14
CA ALA A 110 15.79 9.92 5.40
C ALA A 110 16.29 11.36 5.13
N ALA A 111 15.42 12.36 5.17
CA ALA A 111 15.80 13.77 5.07
C ALA A 111 16.62 14.26 6.28
N GLY A 112 16.54 13.58 7.44
CA GLY A 112 17.39 13.82 8.62
C GLY A 112 17.11 15.11 9.39
N THR A 113 16.14 15.93 8.97
CA THR A 113 15.82 17.22 9.59
C THR A 113 14.87 17.07 10.80
N ALA A 114 14.84 18.06 11.68
CA ALA A 114 13.89 18.07 12.81
C ALA A 114 12.44 18.25 12.33
N THR A 115 12.23 18.96 11.22
CA THR A 115 10.92 19.14 10.58
C THR A 115 10.45 17.85 9.96
N ALA A 116 11.32 17.12 9.24
CA ALA A 116 11.02 15.81 8.68
C ALA A 116 10.62 14.79 9.77
N ARG A 117 11.31 14.78 10.92
CA ARG A 117 10.91 13.90 12.04
C ARG A 117 9.51 14.20 12.57
N ARG A 118 9.14 15.49 12.70
CA ARG A 118 7.79 15.90 13.12
C ARG A 118 6.74 15.55 12.08
N ALA A 119 7.04 15.79 10.80
CA ALA A 119 6.17 15.42 9.68
C ALA A 119 5.97 13.91 9.60
N ALA A 120 7.05 13.12 9.75
CA ALA A 120 7.01 11.66 9.78
C ALA A 120 6.11 11.12 10.91
N MET A 121 6.15 11.73 12.09
CA MET A 121 5.29 11.32 13.21
C MET A 121 3.80 11.61 12.90
N ARG A 122 3.47 12.80 12.40
CA ARG A 122 2.08 13.12 11.99
C ARG A 122 1.61 12.20 10.87
N TYR A 123 2.45 11.98 9.87
CA TYR A 123 2.20 11.03 8.79
C TYR A 123 1.85 9.63 9.34
N LEU A 124 2.69 9.11 10.23
CA LEU A 124 2.50 7.78 10.80
C LEU A 124 1.18 7.67 11.58
N ILE A 125 0.82 8.70 12.35
CA ILE A 125 -0.46 8.74 13.09
C ILE A 125 -1.65 8.57 12.12
N PHE A 126 -1.68 9.32 11.02
CA PHE A 126 -2.76 9.17 10.02
C PHE A 126 -2.75 7.81 9.34
N GLN A 127 -1.57 7.29 9.01
CA GLN A 127 -1.46 5.99 8.35
C GLN A 127 -1.92 4.85 9.27
N VAL A 128 -1.48 4.83 10.53
CA VAL A 128 -1.90 3.84 11.52
C VAL A 128 -3.39 3.98 11.84
N LEU A 129 -3.92 5.21 11.96
CA LEU A 129 -5.35 5.42 12.13
C LEU A 129 -6.14 4.78 10.98
N SER A 130 -5.69 4.98 9.73
CA SER A 130 -6.31 4.31 8.58
C SER A 130 -6.31 2.78 8.72
N GLY A 131 -5.18 2.19 9.16
CA GLY A 131 -5.09 0.74 9.35
C GLY A 131 -5.97 0.23 10.50
N VAL A 132 -6.02 0.94 11.62
CA VAL A 132 -6.90 0.59 12.75
C VAL A 132 -8.39 0.61 12.33
N LEU A 133 -8.79 1.61 11.55
CA LEU A 133 -10.17 1.67 11.01
C LEU A 133 -10.44 0.54 10.03
N LEU A 134 -9.47 0.20 9.18
CA LEU A 134 -9.57 -0.93 8.25
C LEU A 134 -9.74 -2.24 9.01
N LEU A 135 -8.91 -2.49 10.03
CA LEU A 135 -8.98 -3.71 10.83
C LEU A 135 -10.30 -3.80 11.61
N ALA A 136 -10.72 -2.71 12.24
CA ALA A 136 -12.00 -2.66 12.97
C ALA A 136 -13.18 -2.93 12.02
N GLY A 137 -13.20 -2.29 10.85
CA GLY A 137 -14.21 -2.52 9.81
C GLY A 137 -14.20 -3.96 9.30
N ALA A 138 -13.00 -4.54 9.05
CA ALA A 138 -12.86 -5.92 8.61
C ALA A 138 -13.36 -6.92 9.66
N ALA A 139 -13.06 -6.70 10.94
CA ALA A 139 -13.54 -7.53 12.04
C ALA A 139 -15.07 -7.48 12.18
N MET A 140 -15.66 -6.28 12.10
CA MET A 140 -17.13 -6.12 12.11
C MET A 140 -17.78 -6.76 10.89
N TYR A 141 -17.17 -6.61 9.71
CA TYR A 141 -17.65 -7.22 8.47
C TYR A 141 -17.61 -8.75 8.57
N ALA A 142 -16.52 -9.32 9.05
CA ALA A 142 -16.37 -10.76 9.27
C ALA A 142 -17.39 -11.29 10.28
N ALA A 143 -17.60 -10.58 11.39
CA ALA A 143 -18.59 -10.97 12.41
C ALA A 143 -20.03 -11.01 11.86
N LYS A 144 -20.36 -10.12 10.90
CA LYS A 144 -21.68 -10.02 10.28
C LYS A 144 -21.89 -11.02 9.16
N THR A 145 -20.88 -11.24 8.32
CA THR A 145 -21.00 -12.00 7.07
C THR A 145 -20.41 -13.40 7.14
N GLY A 146 -19.59 -13.69 8.14
CA GLY A 146 -18.79 -14.91 8.22
C GLY A 146 -17.62 -14.95 7.22
N SER A 147 -17.34 -13.86 6.49
CA SER A 147 -16.35 -13.80 5.43
C SER A 147 -15.41 -12.61 5.59
N ILE A 148 -14.15 -12.80 5.25
CA ILE A 148 -13.13 -11.73 5.20
C ILE A 148 -12.76 -11.36 3.75
N THR A 149 -13.42 -11.93 2.76
CA THR A 149 -13.12 -11.73 1.34
C THR A 149 -13.13 -10.24 0.96
N PHE A 150 -12.08 -9.79 0.30
CA PHE A 150 -12.01 -8.43 -0.23
C PHE A 150 -12.71 -8.36 -1.59
N ALA A 151 -13.98 -8.01 -1.56
CA ALA A 151 -14.85 -7.88 -2.73
C ALA A 151 -15.69 -6.59 -2.63
N SER A 152 -16.55 -6.35 -3.60
CA SER A 152 -17.45 -5.19 -3.60
C SER A 152 -18.40 -5.23 -2.41
N MET A 153 -18.49 -4.12 -1.70
CA MET A 153 -19.35 -3.89 -0.52
C MET A 153 -20.25 -2.69 -0.78
N THR A 154 -21.45 -2.70 -0.20
CA THR A 154 -22.35 -1.54 -0.24
C THR A 154 -22.16 -0.70 1.02
N LEU A 155 -22.20 0.63 0.88
CA LEU A 155 -22.21 1.56 2.00
C LEU A 155 -23.58 1.53 2.69
N GLY A 156 -23.72 0.76 3.76
CA GLY A 156 -25.01 0.61 4.45
C GLY A 156 -24.88 0.38 5.95
N ASP A 157 -23.70 0.07 6.44
CA ASP A 157 -23.47 -0.24 7.85
C ASP A 157 -22.13 0.33 8.37
N ALA A 158 -21.95 0.26 9.69
CA ALA A 158 -20.74 0.79 10.33
C ALA A 158 -19.46 0.12 9.83
N ALA A 159 -19.48 -1.18 9.50
CA ALA A 159 -18.32 -1.90 9.01
C ALA A 159 -17.83 -1.33 7.67
N SER A 160 -18.76 -1.19 6.71
CA SER A 160 -18.46 -0.65 5.39
C SER A 160 -18.00 0.81 5.44
N TRP A 161 -18.60 1.64 6.31
CA TRP A 161 -18.17 3.01 6.53
C TRP A 161 -16.76 3.11 7.14
N LEU A 162 -16.41 2.27 8.10
CA LEU A 162 -15.05 2.24 8.68
C LEU A 162 -14.01 1.90 7.61
N ILE A 163 -14.28 0.89 6.76
CA ILE A 163 -13.39 0.50 5.66
C ILE A 163 -13.28 1.62 4.63
N PHE A 164 -14.41 2.25 4.28
CA PHE A 164 -14.43 3.37 3.32
C PHE A 164 -13.62 4.58 3.82
N ILE A 165 -13.78 4.96 5.09
CA ILE A 165 -13.02 6.05 5.71
C ILE A 165 -11.54 5.69 5.78
N ALA A 166 -11.20 4.44 6.11
CA ALA A 166 -9.82 3.97 6.12
C ALA A 166 -9.15 4.17 4.75
N PHE A 167 -9.83 3.78 3.67
CA PHE A 167 -9.35 3.99 2.31
C PHE A 167 -9.30 5.50 1.96
N GLY A 168 -10.29 6.28 2.39
CA GLY A 168 -10.36 7.72 2.19
C GLY A 168 -9.21 8.50 2.84
N ILE A 169 -8.78 8.10 4.05
CA ILE A 169 -7.60 8.67 4.72
C ILE A 169 -6.36 8.47 3.85
N LYS A 170 -6.12 7.24 3.40
CA LYS A 170 -4.93 6.90 2.61
C LYS A 170 -5.03 7.44 1.17
N ALA A 171 -6.24 7.61 0.62
CA ALA A 171 -6.49 8.29 -0.64
C ALA A 171 -6.34 9.83 -0.56
N ALA A 172 -6.16 10.37 0.63
CA ALA A 172 -6.10 11.81 0.89
C ALA A 172 -7.37 12.56 0.47
N PHE A 173 -8.54 12.07 0.89
CA PHE A 173 -9.81 12.75 0.67
C PHE A 173 -9.79 14.18 1.22
N PRO A 174 -10.61 15.10 0.70
CA PRO A 174 -10.77 16.42 1.26
C PRO A 174 -10.99 16.36 2.79
N LEU A 175 -10.32 17.23 3.53
CA LEU A 175 -10.23 17.28 5.00
C LEU A 175 -9.33 16.19 5.63
N LEU A 176 -9.01 15.11 4.93
CA LEU A 176 -8.14 14.02 5.40
C LEU A 176 -6.75 14.03 4.74
N ASN A 177 -6.43 15.07 3.95
CA ASN A 177 -5.22 15.17 3.15
C ASN A 177 -4.05 15.92 3.83
N GLY A 178 -4.23 16.40 5.06
CA GLY A 178 -3.21 17.18 5.77
C GLY A 178 -1.87 16.45 5.92
N TRP A 179 -1.89 15.14 6.12
CA TRP A 179 -0.69 14.33 6.22
C TRP A 179 0.19 14.37 4.95
N LEU A 180 -0.44 14.47 3.78
CA LEU A 180 0.26 14.51 2.49
C LEU A 180 0.99 15.86 2.31
N GLN A 181 0.30 16.95 2.64
CA GLN A 181 0.86 18.32 2.56
C GLN A 181 2.03 18.51 3.53
N ASP A 182 1.98 17.88 4.69
CA ASP A 182 3.03 17.94 5.71
C ASP A 182 4.24 17.05 5.34
N ALA A 183 3.99 15.83 4.85
CA ALA A 183 5.04 14.82 4.71
C ALA A 183 5.85 14.94 3.42
N TYR A 184 5.20 15.26 2.29
CA TYR A 184 5.87 15.24 0.99
C TYR A 184 6.93 16.32 0.83
N PRO A 185 6.72 17.57 1.26
CA PRO A 185 7.76 18.60 1.18
C PRO A 185 8.97 18.33 2.08
N GLU A 186 8.78 17.58 3.15
CA GLU A 186 9.82 17.30 4.16
C GLU A 186 10.64 16.03 3.86
N ALA A 187 10.19 15.19 2.92
CA ALA A 187 10.93 14.03 2.46
C ALA A 187 12.08 14.43 1.54
N THR A 188 13.04 13.52 1.33
CA THR A 188 14.05 13.73 0.28
C THR A 188 13.40 13.76 -1.10
N VAL A 189 14.03 14.37 -2.09
CA VAL A 189 13.49 14.46 -3.46
C VAL A 189 13.15 13.06 -4.01
N THR A 190 14.07 12.10 -3.86
CA THR A 190 13.87 10.71 -4.29
C THR A 190 12.80 10.00 -3.44
N GLY A 191 12.74 10.31 -2.14
CA GLY A 191 11.70 9.81 -1.23
C GLY A 191 10.31 10.31 -1.59
N THR A 192 10.17 11.59 -1.95
CA THR A 192 8.89 12.18 -2.38
C THR A 192 8.37 11.51 -3.66
N VAL A 193 9.24 11.23 -4.63
CA VAL A 193 8.87 10.50 -5.85
C VAL A 193 8.31 9.12 -5.50
N ALA A 194 8.98 8.37 -4.61
CA ALA A 194 8.50 7.08 -4.15
C ALA A 194 7.16 7.19 -3.41
N LEU A 195 7.03 8.13 -2.45
CA LEU A 195 5.80 8.34 -1.67
C LEU A 195 4.60 8.66 -2.57
N SER A 196 4.81 9.49 -3.60
CA SER A 196 3.75 9.88 -4.54
C SER A 196 3.31 8.73 -5.43
N ALA A 197 4.15 7.72 -5.66
CA ALA A 197 3.87 6.65 -6.62
C ALA A 197 2.84 5.63 -6.14
N PHE A 198 2.80 5.29 -4.85
CA PHE A 198 2.10 4.10 -4.38
C PHE A 198 0.90 4.36 -3.47
N THR A 199 1.07 5.04 -2.32
CA THR A 199 0.06 5.11 -1.24
C THR A 199 -1.33 5.52 -1.74
N THR A 200 -1.45 6.67 -2.40
CA THR A 200 -2.75 7.19 -2.86
C THR A 200 -3.36 6.32 -3.96
N LYS A 201 -2.54 5.76 -4.86
CA LYS A 201 -2.99 4.90 -5.96
C LYS A 201 -3.47 3.54 -5.44
N LEU A 202 -2.78 2.98 -4.44
CA LEU A 202 -3.25 1.79 -3.74
C LEU A 202 -4.61 2.01 -3.08
N ALA A 203 -4.82 3.17 -2.46
CA ALA A 203 -6.10 3.51 -1.84
C ALA A 203 -7.21 3.70 -2.88
N ILE A 204 -6.93 4.31 -4.03
CA ILE A 204 -7.89 4.39 -5.15
C ILE A 204 -8.23 3.00 -5.69
N TYR A 205 -7.24 2.12 -5.83
CA TYR A 205 -7.49 0.72 -6.18
C TYR A 205 -8.42 0.04 -5.16
N ALA A 206 -8.15 0.24 -3.86
CA ALA A 206 -8.95 -0.36 -2.80
C ALA A 206 -10.40 0.16 -2.81
N LEU A 207 -10.60 1.46 -3.07
CA LEU A 207 -11.93 2.06 -3.26
C LEU A 207 -12.63 1.48 -4.50
N ALA A 208 -11.93 1.36 -5.63
CA ALA A 208 -12.49 0.79 -6.85
C ALA A 208 -12.88 -0.69 -6.66
N ARG A 209 -12.13 -1.46 -5.87
CA ARG A 209 -12.47 -2.85 -5.58
C ARG A 209 -13.60 -2.98 -4.57
N GLY A 210 -13.53 -2.20 -3.50
CA GLY A 210 -14.47 -2.33 -2.37
C GLY A 210 -15.80 -1.64 -2.59
N PHE A 211 -15.84 -0.56 -3.38
CA PHE A 211 -16.99 0.35 -3.43
C PHE A 211 -17.38 0.82 -4.84
N ALA A 212 -16.95 0.11 -5.90
CA ALA A 212 -17.41 0.44 -7.25
C ALA A 212 -18.92 0.17 -7.38
N GLY A 213 -19.67 1.18 -7.78
CA GLY A 213 -21.13 1.07 -8.01
C GLY A 213 -22.00 1.35 -6.78
N THR A 214 -21.42 1.94 -5.72
CA THR A 214 -22.16 2.42 -4.53
C THR A 214 -22.44 3.91 -4.62
#